data_89668252eddeadf139226f6941e7b668
#
_entry.id   89668252eddeadf139226f6941e7b668
#
_cell.length_a   1.000
_cell.length_b   1.000
_cell.length_c   1.000
_cell.angle_alpha   90.00
_cell.angle_beta   90.00
_cell.angle_gamma   90.00
#
_symmetry.space_group_name_H-M   'P 1'
#
loop_
_entity.id
_entity.type
_entity.pdbx_description
1 polymer ?
#
loop_
_entity_poly.entity_id
_entity_poly.type
_entity_poly.pdbx_seq_one_letter_code
_entity_poly.pdbx_strand_id
1 'polypeptide(L)'
;MAAEKMALAKAINESLRRALESDPKVLIMGEDVGKLGGVFRVTDGLQKDFGEDRVIDTPLAESGIVGTAIGLALRGYRPVVEIQFDGFVFPAYDQIVTQLAKMHARSLGKVKMPVVIRIPYGGGIGAVEHHSESPEALFAHVAGLKVVSPSNSADAYWMMQQAIQSDDPVIYFEPKRRYWDKAEVDREAIPGPLHAARVVREGTDLTLAAYGPMVKLCQEVADAAAEEGRSLEVVDLRSISPVDFDTVQASVEKTRRLVVVHEAPVFLGSGAEIAARITERCFYHLEAPVLRVGGYHAPYPPARLEEEYLPDLDRVLDAVDRSLAY
;
A
#
# COMPACT_ATOMS: atom_id res chain seq x y z
N MET A 1 -18.44 15.29 -12.40
CA MET A 1 -17.39 16.29 -12.78
C MET A 1 -16.40 15.61 -13.70
N ALA A 2 -15.69 16.34 -14.57
CA ALA A 2 -14.66 15.72 -15.41
C ALA A 2 -13.52 15.17 -14.51
N ALA A 3 -12.83 14.13 -15.02
CA ALA A 3 -11.62 13.62 -14.35
C ALA A 3 -10.59 14.75 -14.19
N GLU A 4 -9.95 14.82 -13.03
CA GLU A 4 -8.97 15.86 -12.70
C GLU A 4 -7.60 15.24 -12.47
N LYS A 5 -6.58 15.80 -13.12
CA LYS A 5 -5.19 15.35 -12.92
C LYS A 5 -4.62 15.93 -11.62
N MET A 6 -4.32 15.07 -10.66
CA MET A 6 -3.77 15.48 -9.36
C MET A 6 -2.67 14.55 -8.86
N ALA A 7 -1.84 15.07 -7.97
CA ALA A 7 -0.80 14.30 -7.30
C ALA A 7 -1.40 13.30 -6.32
N LEU A 8 -0.70 12.19 -6.06
CA LEU A 8 -1.15 11.13 -5.14
C LEU A 8 -1.43 11.69 -3.74
N ALA A 9 -0.54 12.54 -3.18
CA ALA A 9 -0.77 13.20 -1.90
C ALA A 9 -2.04 14.06 -1.90
N LYS A 10 -2.31 14.79 -3.01
CA LYS A 10 -3.54 15.58 -3.16
C LYS A 10 -4.78 14.70 -3.28
N ALA A 11 -4.68 13.55 -3.96
CA ALA A 11 -5.77 12.59 -4.06
C ALA A 11 -6.17 12.04 -2.69
N ILE A 12 -5.20 11.74 -1.81
CA ILE A 12 -5.46 11.34 -0.43
C ILE A 12 -6.11 12.51 0.33
N ASN A 13 -5.60 13.74 0.23
CA ASN A 13 -6.19 14.92 0.86
C ASN A 13 -7.66 15.10 0.48
N GLU A 14 -7.98 15.04 -0.82
CA GLU A 14 -9.35 15.16 -1.33
C GLU A 14 -10.25 14.02 -0.86
N SER A 15 -9.70 12.81 -0.73
CA SER A 15 -10.42 11.67 -0.18
C SER A 15 -10.75 11.88 1.31
N LEU A 16 -9.78 12.33 2.11
CA LEU A 16 -10.00 12.66 3.51
C LEU A 16 -11.01 13.78 3.69
N ARG A 17 -10.94 14.81 2.86
CA ARG A 17 -11.92 15.91 2.82
C ARG A 17 -13.33 15.40 2.59
N ARG A 18 -13.53 14.60 1.55
CA ARG A 18 -14.84 14.00 1.23
C ARG A 18 -15.37 13.16 2.40
N ALA A 19 -14.51 12.40 3.07
CA ALA A 19 -14.91 11.59 4.22
C ALA A 19 -15.36 12.47 5.41
N LEU A 20 -14.62 13.55 5.71
CA LEU A 20 -14.98 14.51 6.75
C LEU A 20 -16.30 15.24 6.45
N GLU A 21 -16.56 15.55 5.17
CA GLU A 21 -17.82 16.19 4.72
C GLU A 21 -19.02 15.25 4.83
N SER A 22 -18.82 13.97 4.49
CA SER A 22 -19.92 13.01 4.38
C SER A 22 -20.29 12.32 5.69
N ASP A 23 -19.36 12.21 6.64
CA ASP A 23 -19.58 11.50 7.90
C ASP A 23 -19.02 12.28 9.11
N PRO A 24 -19.87 12.78 10.02
CA PRO A 24 -19.44 13.48 11.22
C PRO A 24 -18.66 12.59 12.22
N LYS A 25 -18.64 11.28 12.04
CA LYS A 25 -17.90 10.33 12.86
C LYS A 25 -16.45 10.13 12.41
N VAL A 26 -16.09 10.58 11.21
CA VAL A 26 -14.69 10.53 10.73
C VAL A 26 -13.86 11.58 11.47
N LEU A 27 -12.73 11.14 12.01
CA LEU A 27 -11.73 12.00 12.67
C LEU A 27 -10.36 11.71 12.05
N ILE A 28 -9.55 12.75 11.90
CA ILE A 28 -8.13 12.60 11.53
C ILE A 28 -7.30 12.96 12.74
N MET A 29 -6.30 12.16 13.08
CA MET A 29 -5.44 12.42 14.21
C MET A 29 -4.01 11.91 13.97
N GLY A 30 -3.05 12.60 14.53
CA GLY A 30 -1.62 12.29 14.38
C GLY A 30 -0.76 13.50 14.75
N GLU A 31 0.53 13.34 14.60
CA GLU A 31 1.49 14.42 14.86
C GLU A 31 1.52 15.39 13.68
N ASP A 32 1.41 16.68 13.95
CA ASP A 32 1.47 17.77 12.96
C ASP A 32 0.41 17.69 11.84
N VAL A 33 -0.64 16.85 11.97
CA VAL A 33 -1.67 16.69 10.94
C VAL A 33 -2.63 17.89 10.83
N GLY A 34 -2.69 18.72 11.87
CA GLY A 34 -3.57 19.89 11.97
C GLY A 34 -3.03 21.10 11.24
N LYS A 35 -2.52 22.07 12.00
CA LYS A 35 -2.07 23.37 11.46
C LYS A 35 -0.95 23.23 10.44
N LEU A 36 -0.02 22.32 10.63
CA LEU A 36 1.08 22.07 9.70
C LEU A 36 0.58 21.36 8.43
N GLY A 37 -0.44 20.52 8.52
CA GLY A 37 -0.95 19.75 7.39
C GLY A 37 -0.19 18.46 7.09
N GLY A 38 0.52 17.93 8.09
CA GLY A 38 1.39 16.75 7.97
C GLY A 38 2.75 17.06 7.34
N VAL A 39 3.70 16.18 7.56
CA VAL A 39 5.09 16.31 7.03
C VAL A 39 5.09 16.40 5.50
N PHE A 40 4.25 15.60 4.85
CA PHE A 40 4.11 15.58 3.38
C PHE A 40 2.92 16.39 2.87
N ARG A 41 2.32 17.24 3.71
CA ARG A 41 1.18 18.11 3.36
C ARG A 41 -0.09 17.35 2.92
N VAL A 42 -0.21 16.10 3.32
CA VAL A 42 -1.38 15.28 2.95
C VAL A 42 -2.67 15.77 3.61
N THR A 43 -2.58 16.35 4.81
CA THR A 43 -3.74 16.89 5.56
C THR A 43 -3.83 18.42 5.50
N ASP A 44 -3.07 19.07 4.62
CA ASP A 44 -3.05 20.53 4.50
C ASP A 44 -4.46 21.11 4.26
N GLY A 45 -4.78 22.17 5.02
CA GLY A 45 -6.06 22.88 4.98
C GLY A 45 -7.23 22.17 5.67
N LEU A 46 -7.13 20.89 6.03
CA LEU A 46 -8.27 20.15 6.60
C LEU A 46 -8.66 20.68 7.99
N GLN A 47 -7.71 20.95 8.88
CA GLN A 47 -8.03 21.49 10.20
C GLN A 47 -8.67 22.88 10.11
N LYS A 48 -8.21 23.73 9.20
CA LYS A 48 -8.81 25.05 8.96
C LYS A 48 -10.29 24.96 8.57
N ASP A 49 -10.64 23.94 7.76
CA ASP A 49 -11.98 23.83 7.19
C ASP A 49 -12.94 23.04 8.09
N PHE A 50 -12.43 22.07 8.87
CA PHE A 50 -13.25 21.16 9.69
C PHE A 50 -13.08 21.35 11.21
N GLY A 51 -12.12 22.13 11.64
CA GLY A 51 -11.86 22.43 13.06
C GLY A 51 -10.94 21.44 13.77
N GLU A 52 -10.44 21.84 14.94
CA GLU A 52 -9.49 21.08 15.75
C GLU A 52 -10.11 19.83 16.39
N ASP A 53 -11.42 19.79 16.56
CA ASP A 53 -12.14 18.61 17.07
C ASP A 53 -12.25 17.47 16.04
N ARG A 54 -12.02 17.76 14.76
CA ARG A 54 -12.13 16.80 13.66
C ARG A 54 -10.77 16.44 13.05
N VAL A 55 -9.81 17.35 13.10
CA VAL A 55 -8.43 17.13 12.65
C VAL A 55 -7.52 17.51 13.83
N ILE A 56 -7.03 16.51 14.51
CA ILE A 56 -6.50 16.60 15.87
C ILE A 56 -4.99 16.44 15.84
N ASP A 57 -4.25 17.48 16.21
CA ASP A 57 -2.83 17.34 16.51
C ASP A 57 -2.65 16.59 17.83
N THR A 58 -1.84 15.54 17.83
CA THR A 58 -1.54 14.73 19.00
C THR A 58 -0.13 15.00 19.52
N PRO A 59 0.15 14.74 20.80
CA PRO A 59 1.52 14.60 21.27
C PRO A 59 2.24 13.46 20.51
N LEU A 60 3.59 13.54 20.47
CA LEU A 60 4.46 12.50 19.93
C LEU A 60 4.39 11.25 20.85
N ALA A 61 3.48 10.35 20.52
CA ALA A 61 3.25 9.12 21.28
C ALA A 61 2.40 8.14 20.44
N GLU A 62 2.99 7.45 19.49
CA GLU A 62 2.28 6.62 18.50
C GLU A 62 1.47 5.50 19.17
N SER A 63 1.96 4.93 20.27
CA SER A 63 1.17 3.98 21.08
C SER A 63 -0.09 4.62 21.68
N GLY A 64 0.01 5.88 22.12
CA GLY A 64 -1.13 6.67 22.60
C GLY A 64 -2.09 7.03 21.48
N ILE A 65 -1.59 7.39 20.28
CA ILE A 65 -2.39 7.70 19.10
C ILE A 65 -3.26 6.49 18.73
N VAL A 66 -2.65 5.32 18.54
CA VAL A 66 -3.39 4.11 18.18
C VAL A 66 -4.31 3.64 19.31
N GLY A 67 -3.84 3.69 20.57
CA GLY A 67 -4.68 3.35 21.72
C GLY A 67 -5.92 4.23 21.84
N THR A 68 -5.79 5.52 21.59
CA THR A 68 -6.92 6.48 21.56
C THR A 68 -7.87 6.17 20.39
N ALA A 69 -7.33 5.86 19.20
CA ALA A 69 -8.14 5.48 18.05
C ALA A 69 -9.00 4.24 18.32
N ILE A 70 -8.47 3.23 19.01
CA ILE A 70 -9.24 2.05 19.44
C ILE A 70 -10.43 2.49 20.33
N GLY A 71 -10.18 3.36 21.32
CA GLY A 71 -11.22 3.88 22.18
C GLY A 71 -12.30 4.67 21.43
N LEU A 72 -11.90 5.50 20.46
CA LEU A 72 -12.80 6.24 19.58
C LEU A 72 -13.65 5.31 18.70
N ALA A 73 -13.05 4.27 18.14
CA ALA A 73 -13.77 3.28 17.35
C ALA A 73 -14.83 2.54 18.19
N LEU A 74 -14.52 2.18 19.44
CA LEU A 74 -15.49 1.61 20.40
C LEU A 74 -16.65 2.56 20.71
N ARG A 75 -16.45 3.87 20.58
CA ARG A 75 -17.49 4.90 20.73
C ARG A 75 -18.24 5.22 19.44
N GLY A 76 -17.94 4.46 18.34
CA GLY A 76 -18.62 4.58 17.07
C GLY A 76 -18.05 5.67 16.14
N TYR A 77 -16.85 6.17 16.41
CA TYR A 77 -16.11 7.03 15.48
C TYR A 77 -15.35 6.20 14.45
N ARG A 78 -14.90 6.85 13.36
CA ARG A 78 -14.05 6.29 12.31
C ARG A 78 -12.74 7.06 12.27
N PRO A 79 -11.79 6.76 13.17
CA PRO A 79 -10.52 7.46 13.22
C PRO A 79 -9.60 7.05 12.07
N VAL A 80 -9.02 8.06 11.42
CA VAL A 80 -7.92 7.94 10.48
C VAL A 80 -6.70 8.51 11.16
N VAL A 81 -5.77 7.65 11.54
CA VAL A 81 -4.53 8.08 12.22
C VAL A 81 -3.38 8.11 11.25
N GLU A 82 -2.49 9.09 11.39
CA GLU A 82 -1.23 9.18 10.66
C GLU A 82 -0.07 8.83 11.60
N ILE A 83 0.78 7.93 11.15
CA ILE A 83 2.13 7.72 11.67
C ILE A 83 3.07 8.39 10.67
N GLN A 84 3.90 9.34 11.10
CA GLN A 84 4.64 10.21 10.18
C GLN A 84 5.58 9.48 9.23
N PHE A 85 6.21 8.37 9.68
CA PHE A 85 7.12 7.54 8.90
C PHE A 85 7.02 6.06 9.32
N ASP A 86 7.43 5.18 8.43
CA ASP A 86 7.40 3.72 8.60
C ASP A 86 8.11 3.24 9.89
N GLY A 87 9.29 3.79 10.19
CA GLY A 87 10.03 3.42 11.40
C GLY A 87 9.39 3.87 12.72
N PHE A 88 8.51 4.87 12.67
CA PHE A 88 7.80 5.37 13.85
C PHE A 88 6.57 4.55 14.23
N VAL A 89 6.21 3.56 13.43
CA VAL A 89 5.08 2.67 13.75
C VAL A 89 5.41 1.68 14.87
N PHE A 90 6.68 1.38 15.11
CA PHE A 90 7.08 0.33 16.07
C PHE A 90 6.67 0.61 17.52
N PRO A 91 6.69 1.84 18.07
CA PRO A 91 6.12 2.12 19.38
C PRO A 91 4.62 1.78 19.50
N ALA A 92 3.86 1.84 18.40
CA ALA A 92 2.44 1.48 18.36
C ALA A 92 2.18 0.02 17.93
N TYR A 93 3.22 -0.76 17.61
CA TYR A 93 3.06 -2.11 17.07
C TYR A 93 2.25 -3.02 17.99
N ASP A 94 2.48 -2.96 19.31
CA ASP A 94 1.70 -3.72 20.29
C ASP A 94 0.19 -3.38 20.21
N GLN A 95 -0.19 -2.10 20.20
CA GLN A 95 -1.59 -1.70 20.10
C GLN A 95 -2.23 -2.17 18.80
N ILE A 96 -1.48 -2.16 17.72
CA ILE A 96 -1.97 -2.61 16.40
C ILE A 96 -2.19 -4.12 16.41
N VAL A 97 -1.17 -4.91 16.75
CA VAL A 97 -1.20 -6.36 16.55
C VAL A 97 -1.91 -7.13 17.67
N THR A 98 -1.83 -6.64 18.92
CA THR A 98 -2.40 -7.35 20.08
C THR A 98 -3.79 -6.87 20.44
N GLN A 99 -4.15 -5.62 20.16
CA GLN A 99 -5.45 -5.05 20.48
C GLN A 99 -6.29 -4.82 19.22
N LEU A 100 -5.92 -3.86 18.36
CA LEU A 100 -6.72 -3.45 17.22
C LEU A 100 -7.09 -4.64 16.32
N ALA A 101 -6.10 -5.42 15.89
CA ALA A 101 -6.28 -6.57 15.01
C ALA A 101 -7.17 -7.68 15.61
N LYS A 102 -7.22 -7.81 16.94
CA LYS A 102 -7.87 -8.93 17.60
C LYS A 102 -9.25 -8.62 18.17
N MET A 103 -9.62 -7.35 18.30
CA MET A 103 -10.85 -6.94 18.97
C MET A 103 -12.10 -7.54 18.31
N HIS A 104 -12.17 -7.55 16.99
CA HIS A 104 -13.30 -8.14 16.25
C HIS A 104 -13.46 -9.63 16.57
N ALA A 105 -12.38 -10.39 16.49
CA ALA A 105 -12.40 -11.84 16.80
C ALA A 105 -12.69 -12.12 18.28
N ARG A 106 -12.06 -11.39 19.22
CA ARG A 106 -12.29 -11.53 20.66
C ARG A 106 -13.73 -11.27 21.06
N SER A 107 -14.40 -10.35 20.36
CA SER A 107 -15.81 -10.03 20.61
C SER A 107 -16.79 -10.94 19.86
N LEU A 108 -16.31 -11.98 19.20
CA LEU A 108 -17.11 -12.87 18.33
C LEU A 108 -17.91 -12.08 17.27
N GLY A 109 -17.23 -11.12 16.63
CA GLY A 109 -17.82 -10.29 15.58
C GLY A 109 -18.71 -9.13 16.03
N LYS A 110 -18.91 -8.95 17.35
CA LYS A 110 -19.82 -7.92 17.88
C LYS A 110 -19.24 -6.52 17.82
N VAL A 111 -17.91 -6.38 17.92
CA VAL A 111 -17.22 -5.10 17.93
C VAL A 111 -16.54 -4.89 16.58
N LYS A 112 -16.87 -3.78 15.94
CA LYS A 112 -16.20 -3.30 14.71
C LYS A 112 -15.03 -2.41 15.10
N MET A 113 -13.96 -2.44 14.30
CA MET A 113 -12.77 -1.62 14.50
C MET A 113 -12.46 -0.79 13.24
N PRO A 114 -13.30 0.19 12.89
CA PRO A 114 -13.14 1.01 11.69
C PRO A 114 -12.00 2.04 11.87
N VAL A 115 -10.78 1.56 11.99
CA VAL A 115 -9.58 2.38 12.16
C VAL A 115 -8.71 2.27 10.93
N VAL A 116 -8.36 3.41 10.34
CA VAL A 116 -7.35 3.47 9.27
C VAL A 116 -6.05 3.99 9.87
N ILE A 117 -4.95 3.28 9.64
CA ILE A 117 -3.62 3.74 10.01
C ILE A 117 -2.86 4.03 8.73
N ARG A 118 -2.62 5.30 8.46
CA ARG A 118 -1.83 5.81 7.34
C ARG A 118 -0.36 5.81 7.72
N ILE A 119 0.47 5.22 6.86
CA ILE A 119 1.91 5.13 7.09
C ILE A 119 2.64 5.45 5.79
N PRO A 120 3.26 6.64 5.67
CA PRO A 120 4.23 6.88 4.60
C PRO A 120 5.39 5.90 4.71
N TYR A 121 5.68 5.15 3.62
CA TYR A 121 6.68 4.07 3.65
C TYR A 121 7.54 4.05 2.39
N GLY A 122 8.59 3.23 2.43
CA GLY A 122 9.45 2.96 1.31
C GLY A 122 10.53 4.02 1.13
N GLY A 123 11.51 3.72 0.30
CA GLY A 123 12.64 4.57 -0.01
C GLY A 123 12.42 5.52 -1.19
N GLY A 124 13.54 5.97 -1.77
CA GLY A 124 13.54 6.85 -2.93
C GLY A 124 13.38 8.33 -2.61
N ILE A 125 13.61 8.73 -1.37
CA ILE A 125 13.58 10.13 -0.93
C ILE A 125 14.93 10.60 -0.32
N GLY A 126 15.95 9.72 -0.32
CA GLY A 126 17.27 10.05 0.24
C GLY A 126 17.31 10.18 1.76
N ALA A 127 16.40 9.53 2.47
CA ALA A 127 16.32 9.58 3.93
C ALA A 127 17.12 8.44 4.59
N VAL A 128 17.21 8.48 5.91
CA VAL A 128 17.82 7.41 6.73
C VAL A 128 16.87 6.18 6.84
N GLU A 129 17.38 5.07 7.39
CA GLU A 129 16.68 3.78 7.43
C GLU A 129 15.26 3.85 8.01
N HIS A 130 15.08 4.45 9.19
CA HIS A 130 13.78 4.56 9.86
C HIS A 130 12.78 5.54 9.20
N HIS A 131 13.14 6.06 8.02
CA HIS A 131 12.28 6.85 7.14
C HIS A 131 12.17 6.25 5.74
N SER A 132 12.65 5.04 5.52
CA SER A 132 12.83 4.49 4.17
C SER A 132 12.55 2.98 4.05
N GLU A 133 12.17 2.33 5.14
CA GLU A 133 11.90 0.89 5.12
C GLU A 133 10.50 0.56 4.58
N SER A 134 10.29 -0.70 4.28
CA SER A 134 9.05 -1.26 3.73
C SER A 134 8.57 -2.39 4.65
N PRO A 135 7.89 -2.08 5.77
CA PRO A 135 7.54 -3.04 6.82
C PRO A 135 6.21 -3.78 6.57
N GLU A 136 5.62 -3.71 5.40
CA GLU A 136 4.27 -4.22 5.11
C GLU A 136 4.09 -5.71 5.42
N ALA A 137 5.14 -6.53 5.27
CA ALA A 137 5.08 -7.96 5.57
C ALA A 137 4.78 -8.25 7.05
N LEU A 138 5.25 -7.39 7.96
CA LEU A 138 5.00 -7.53 9.40
C LEU A 138 3.51 -7.38 9.73
N PHE A 139 2.81 -6.50 9.03
CA PHE A 139 1.38 -6.26 9.22
C PHE A 139 0.52 -7.24 8.42
N ALA A 140 0.95 -7.60 7.21
CA ALA A 140 0.25 -8.56 6.37
C ALA A 140 0.17 -9.96 7.00
N HIS A 141 1.16 -10.32 7.82
CA HIS A 141 1.16 -11.58 8.59
C HIS A 141 0.15 -11.59 9.75
N VAL A 142 -0.35 -10.44 10.17
CA VAL A 142 -1.23 -10.31 11.36
C VAL A 142 -2.68 -10.52 10.98
N ALA A 143 -3.25 -11.67 11.37
CA ALA A 143 -4.67 -11.94 11.17
C ALA A 143 -5.55 -10.88 11.88
N GLY A 144 -6.52 -10.33 11.14
CA GLY A 144 -7.42 -9.28 11.59
C GLY A 144 -7.05 -7.88 11.09
N LEU A 145 -5.93 -7.72 10.39
CA LEU A 145 -5.57 -6.49 9.68
C LEU A 145 -5.80 -6.66 8.17
N LYS A 146 -6.26 -5.59 7.54
CA LYS A 146 -6.19 -5.38 6.10
C LYS A 146 -4.98 -4.50 5.81
N VAL A 147 -4.22 -4.82 4.77
CA VAL A 147 -2.99 -4.08 4.41
C VAL A 147 -3.05 -3.74 2.94
N VAL A 148 -2.99 -2.45 2.62
CA VAL A 148 -3.12 -1.96 1.24
C VAL A 148 -2.07 -0.91 0.93
N SER A 149 -1.73 -0.78 -0.36
CA SER A 149 -0.86 0.29 -0.86
C SER A 149 -1.26 0.70 -2.27
N PRO A 150 -1.69 1.95 -2.50
CA PRO A 150 -2.03 2.43 -3.83
C PRO A 150 -0.76 2.63 -4.68
N SER A 151 -0.90 2.49 -5.98
CA SER A 151 0.19 2.74 -6.94
C SER A 151 0.06 4.08 -7.69
N ASN A 152 -1.13 4.68 -7.67
CA ASN A 152 -1.46 5.89 -8.42
C ASN A 152 -2.50 6.75 -7.71
N SER A 153 -2.75 7.97 -8.23
CA SER A 153 -3.66 8.93 -7.58
C SER A 153 -5.12 8.49 -7.55
N ALA A 154 -5.61 7.78 -8.57
CA ALA A 154 -7.00 7.31 -8.60
C ALA A 154 -7.22 6.24 -7.53
N ASP A 155 -6.30 5.28 -7.43
CA ASP A 155 -6.34 4.27 -6.38
C ASP A 155 -6.14 4.90 -4.99
N ALA A 156 -5.23 5.87 -4.86
CA ALA A 156 -5.04 6.58 -3.59
C ALA A 156 -6.33 7.25 -3.09
N TYR A 157 -7.09 7.88 -3.99
CA TYR A 157 -8.38 8.48 -3.67
C TYR A 157 -9.43 7.43 -3.25
N TRP A 158 -9.66 6.43 -4.09
CA TRP A 158 -10.76 5.48 -3.88
C TRP A 158 -10.48 4.44 -2.80
N MET A 159 -9.25 3.95 -2.71
CA MET A 159 -8.87 3.00 -1.67
C MET A 159 -8.92 3.64 -0.27
N MET A 160 -8.62 4.94 -0.15
CA MET A 160 -8.77 5.66 1.12
C MET A 160 -10.25 5.78 1.51
N GLN A 161 -11.16 6.12 0.57
CA GLN A 161 -12.60 6.11 0.83
C GLN A 161 -13.09 4.74 1.33
N GLN A 162 -12.67 3.68 0.65
CA GLN A 162 -13.05 2.32 1.00
C GLN A 162 -12.44 1.85 2.33
N ALA A 163 -11.20 2.26 2.62
CA ALA A 163 -10.55 1.98 3.91
C ALA A 163 -11.31 2.63 5.08
N ILE A 164 -11.73 3.89 4.93
CA ILE A 164 -12.51 4.60 5.95
C ILE A 164 -13.89 3.96 6.15
N GLN A 165 -14.49 3.43 5.08
CA GLN A 165 -15.79 2.74 5.15
C GLN A 165 -15.69 1.30 5.68
N SER A 166 -14.48 0.72 5.75
CA SER A 166 -14.27 -0.63 6.27
C SER A 166 -14.65 -0.70 7.76
N ASP A 167 -15.29 -1.79 8.14
CA ASP A 167 -15.57 -2.09 9.56
C ASP A 167 -14.39 -2.81 10.25
N ASP A 168 -13.39 -3.24 9.48
CA ASP A 168 -12.14 -3.83 9.94
C ASP A 168 -11.00 -2.83 9.84
N PRO A 169 -9.95 -2.98 10.68
CA PRO A 169 -8.80 -2.08 10.64
C PRO A 169 -8.00 -2.23 9.35
N VAL A 170 -7.60 -1.09 8.80
CA VAL A 170 -6.80 -1.01 7.57
C VAL A 170 -5.48 -0.31 7.83
N ILE A 171 -4.38 -0.99 7.53
CA ILE A 171 -3.06 -0.37 7.40
C ILE A 171 -2.94 0.11 5.95
N TYR A 172 -2.85 1.42 5.81
CA TYR A 172 -2.81 2.09 4.52
C TYR A 172 -1.39 2.63 4.29
N PHE A 173 -0.59 1.88 3.55
CA PHE A 173 0.79 2.24 3.23
C PHE A 173 0.85 3.22 2.06
N GLU A 174 1.40 4.40 2.30
CA GLU A 174 1.51 5.48 1.33
C GLU A 174 2.92 5.50 0.72
N PRO A 175 3.07 5.22 -0.59
CA PRO A 175 4.39 5.17 -1.22
C PRO A 175 4.98 6.59 -1.36
N LYS A 176 5.83 7.00 -0.43
CA LYS A 176 6.39 8.37 -0.34
C LYS A 176 6.99 8.88 -1.64
N ARG A 177 7.76 8.05 -2.34
CA ARG A 177 8.38 8.41 -3.63
C ARG A 177 7.38 8.71 -4.74
N ARG A 178 6.08 8.38 -4.53
CA ARG A 178 5.00 8.58 -5.51
C ARG A 178 4.07 9.75 -5.14
N TYR A 179 4.25 10.39 -4.01
CA TYR A 179 3.36 11.46 -3.55
C TYR A 179 3.13 12.57 -4.58
N TRP A 180 4.15 12.86 -5.40
CA TRP A 180 4.10 13.93 -6.40
C TRP A 180 3.78 13.43 -7.82
N ASP A 181 3.70 12.11 -8.02
CA ASP A 181 3.25 11.54 -9.29
C ASP A 181 1.78 11.90 -9.51
N LYS A 182 1.47 12.32 -10.74
CA LYS A 182 0.12 12.79 -11.09
C LYS A 182 -0.58 11.81 -12.01
N ALA A 183 -1.84 11.50 -11.68
CA ALA A 183 -2.73 10.74 -12.55
C ALA A 183 -4.13 11.38 -12.55
N GLU A 184 -4.96 11.00 -13.51
CA GLU A 184 -6.35 11.40 -13.56
C GLU A 184 -7.16 10.71 -12.46
N VAL A 185 -7.98 11.47 -11.77
CA VAL A 185 -8.90 11.00 -10.73
C VAL A 185 -10.32 11.38 -11.12
N ASP A 186 -11.12 10.39 -11.41
CA ASP A 186 -12.57 10.55 -11.56
C ASP A 186 -13.23 10.30 -10.20
N ARG A 187 -13.79 11.36 -9.61
CA ARG A 187 -14.45 11.31 -8.30
C ARG A 187 -15.85 10.73 -8.33
N GLU A 188 -16.40 10.49 -9.52
CA GLU A 188 -17.72 9.88 -9.74
C GLU A 188 -17.62 8.44 -10.23
N ALA A 189 -16.40 7.92 -10.43
CA ALA A 189 -16.18 6.54 -10.85
C ALA A 189 -16.74 5.56 -9.81
N ILE A 190 -17.14 4.39 -10.27
CA ILE A 190 -17.49 3.26 -9.41
C ILE A 190 -16.20 2.47 -9.18
N PRO A 191 -15.58 2.55 -8.00
CA PRO A 191 -14.36 1.82 -7.73
C PRO A 191 -14.65 0.32 -7.65
N GLY A 192 -13.71 -0.50 -8.12
CA GLY A 192 -13.70 -1.93 -7.81
C GLY A 192 -13.48 -2.16 -6.30
N PRO A 193 -13.65 -3.39 -5.81
CA PRO A 193 -13.42 -3.72 -4.40
C PRO A 193 -12.01 -3.33 -3.91
N LEU A 194 -11.88 -2.92 -2.65
CA LEU A 194 -10.61 -2.50 -2.03
C LEU A 194 -9.49 -3.53 -2.22
N HIS A 195 -9.84 -4.81 -2.15
CA HIS A 195 -8.88 -5.91 -2.19
C HIS A 195 -8.73 -6.56 -3.57
N ALA A 196 -9.44 -6.05 -4.60
CA ALA A 196 -9.29 -6.57 -5.94
C ALA A 196 -8.00 -6.07 -6.58
N ALA A 197 -7.19 -6.97 -7.10
CA ALA A 197 -6.06 -6.64 -7.95
C ALA A 197 -6.56 -6.14 -9.32
N ARG A 198 -5.69 -5.52 -10.08
CA ARG A 198 -6.01 -4.98 -11.41
C ARG A 198 -4.91 -5.30 -12.41
N VAL A 199 -5.27 -5.82 -13.55
CA VAL A 199 -4.39 -5.83 -14.72
C VAL A 199 -4.31 -4.40 -15.24
N VAL A 200 -3.13 -3.78 -15.11
CA VAL A 200 -2.87 -2.40 -15.53
C VAL A 200 -2.19 -2.34 -16.90
N ARG A 201 -1.70 -3.46 -17.37
CA ARG A 201 -1.19 -3.68 -18.73
C ARG A 201 -1.41 -5.14 -19.10
N GLU A 202 -2.04 -5.37 -20.24
CA GLU A 202 -2.21 -6.72 -20.80
C GLU A 202 -0.91 -7.24 -21.41
N GLY A 203 -0.67 -8.54 -21.30
CA GLY A 203 0.47 -9.23 -21.87
C GLY A 203 0.25 -10.73 -21.99
N THR A 204 1.18 -11.44 -22.66
CA THR A 204 1.04 -12.86 -22.99
C THR A 204 2.21 -13.74 -22.56
N ASP A 205 3.41 -13.16 -22.32
CA ASP A 205 4.63 -13.96 -22.18
C ASP A 205 5.05 -14.17 -20.73
N LEU A 206 4.77 -13.20 -19.85
CA LEU A 206 5.12 -13.24 -18.44
C LEU A 206 4.28 -12.24 -17.65
N THR A 207 3.89 -12.59 -16.43
CA THR A 207 3.22 -11.70 -15.48
C THR A 207 4.24 -11.05 -14.53
N LEU A 208 4.19 -9.72 -14.43
CA LEU A 208 4.81 -8.95 -13.36
C LEU A 208 3.74 -8.59 -12.33
N ALA A 209 3.83 -9.10 -11.10
CA ALA A 209 2.91 -8.76 -10.02
C ALA A 209 3.60 -7.85 -9.01
N ALA A 210 3.02 -6.67 -8.74
CA ALA A 210 3.60 -5.67 -7.86
C ALA A 210 2.52 -4.90 -7.09
N TYR A 211 2.93 -4.10 -6.11
CA TYR A 211 2.06 -3.16 -5.40
C TYR A 211 2.80 -1.85 -5.11
N GLY A 212 2.05 -0.83 -4.76
CA GLY A 212 2.59 0.46 -4.36
C GLY A 212 3.60 1.04 -5.36
N PRO A 213 4.82 1.41 -4.91
CA PRO A 213 5.76 2.14 -5.76
C PRO A 213 6.31 1.30 -6.92
N MET A 214 6.26 -0.05 -6.82
CA MET A 214 6.87 -0.94 -7.81
C MET A 214 5.99 -1.18 -9.03
N VAL A 215 4.71 -0.86 -9.01
CA VAL A 215 3.82 -1.00 -10.17
C VAL A 215 4.29 -0.14 -11.35
N LYS A 216 4.70 1.10 -11.07
CA LYS A 216 5.24 1.98 -12.12
C LYS A 216 6.53 1.43 -12.71
N LEU A 217 7.44 0.92 -11.87
CA LEU A 217 8.65 0.24 -12.36
C LEU A 217 8.31 -0.94 -13.27
N CYS A 218 7.34 -1.78 -12.88
CA CYS A 218 6.90 -2.90 -13.72
C CYS A 218 6.31 -2.45 -15.06
N GLN A 219 5.63 -1.31 -15.12
CA GLN A 219 5.15 -0.74 -16.37
C GLN A 219 6.31 -0.26 -17.24
N GLU A 220 7.32 0.41 -16.67
CA GLU A 220 8.54 0.85 -17.36
C GLU A 220 9.33 -0.36 -17.90
N VAL A 221 9.45 -1.44 -17.11
CA VAL A 221 10.04 -2.72 -17.54
C VAL A 221 9.27 -3.32 -18.72
N ALA A 222 7.95 -3.32 -18.63
CA ALA A 222 7.11 -3.87 -19.70
C ALA A 222 7.18 -3.02 -20.99
N ASP A 223 7.41 -1.70 -20.88
CA ASP A 223 7.66 -0.84 -22.03
C ASP A 223 9.01 -1.16 -22.68
N ALA A 224 10.07 -1.29 -21.89
CA ALA A 224 11.40 -1.66 -22.38
C ALA A 224 11.41 -3.07 -23.02
N ALA A 225 10.77 -4.05 -22.40
CA ALA A 225 10.64 -5.40 -22.94
C ALA A 225 9.86 -5.45 -24.27
N ALA A 226 8.88 -4.57 -24.44
CA ALA A 226 8.11 -4.49 -25.69
C ALA A 226 8.94 -4.01 -26.89
N GLU A 227 9.99 -3.19 -26.67
CA GLU A 227 10.95 -2.82 -27.70
C GLU A 227 11.71 -4.03 -28.26
N GLU A 228 11.85 -5.08 -27.46
CA GLU A 228 12.47 -6.37 -27.83
C GLU A 228 11.43 -7.41 -28.30
N GLY A 229 10.16 -7.03 -28.46
CA GLY A 229 9.09 -7.90 -28.92
C GLY A 229 8.51 -8.83 -27.85
N ARG A 230 8.71 -8.54 -26.57
CA ARG A 230 8.19 -9.29 -25.43
C ARG A 230 6.92 -8.64 -24.89
N SER A 231 5.90 -9.43 -24.58
CA SER A 231 4.59 -8.97 -24.12
C SER A 231 4.39 -9.28 -22.64
N LEU A 232 4.74 -8.34 -21.76
CA LEU A 232 4.60 -8.52 -20.32
C LEU A 232 3.26 -8.01 -19.80
N GLU A 233 2.57 -8.83 -19.01
CA GLU A 233 1.39 -8.42 -18.26
C GLU A 233 1.79 -7.83 -16.93
N VAL A 234 1.17 -6.71 -16.53
CA VAL A 234 1.42 -6.09 -15.23
C VAL A 234 0.15 -6.11 -14.39
N VAL A 235 0.24 -6.77 -13.25
CA VAL A 235 -0.82 -6.88 -12.23
C VAL A 235 -0.47 -5.98 -11.05
N ASP A 236 -1.28 -4.95 -10.81
CA ASP A 236 -1.27 -4.18 -9.57
C ASP A 236 -2.08 -4.91 -8.50
N LEU A 237 -1.40 -5.42 -7.49
CA LEU A 237 -2.02 -6.16 -6.39
C LEU A 237 -2.90 -5.27 -5.52
N ARG A 238 -2.56 -3.99 -5.34
CA ARG A 238 -3.26 -3.00 -4.50
C ARG A 238 -3.40 -3.42 -3.03
N SER A 239 -3.75 -4.67 -2.77
CA SER A 239 -3.89 -5.26 -1.44
C SER A 239 -2.81 -6.31 -1.19
N ILE A 240 -2.15 -6.17 -0.04
CA ILE A 240 -1.09 -7.07 0.43
C ILE A 240 -1.68 -8.10 1.41
N SER A 241 -2.77 -7.72 2.09
CA SER A 241 -3.56 -8.64 2.93
C SER A 241 -5.03 -8.17 2.98
N PRO A 242 -5.99 -8.97 2.50
CA PRO A 242 -5.81 -10.20 1.74
C PRO A 242 -5.27 -9.94 0.33
N VAL A 243 -4.51 -10.87 -0.22
CA VAL A 243 -4.09 -10.85 -1.63
C VAL A 243 -5.21 -11.41 -2.51
N ASP A 244 -5.46 -10.76 -3.65
CA ASP A 244 -6.34 -11.28 -4.70
C ASP A 244 -5.59 -12.33 -5.55
N PHE A 245 -5.51 -13.53 -5.00
CA PHE A 245 -4.86 -14.65 -5.68
C PHE A 245 -5.59 -15.09 -6.94
N ASP A 246 -6.89 -14.84 -7.05
CA ASP A 246 -7.67 -15.30 -8.20
C ASP A 246 -7.32 -14.49 -9.45
N THR A 247 -7.12 -13.16 -9.31
CA THR A 247 -6.63 -12.32 -10.40
C THR A 247 -5.19 -12.69 -10.81
N VAL A 248 -4.29 -12.92 -9.85
CA VAL A 248 -2.91 -13.33 -10.14
C VAL A 248 -2.88 -14.71 -10.81
N GLN A 249 -3.69 -15.66 -10.34
CA GLN A 249 -3.81 -16.98 -10.93
C GLN A 249 -4.26 -16.89 -12.38
N ALA A 250 -5.33 -16.16 -12.67
CA ALA A 250 -5.86 -16.01 -14.02
C ALA A 250 -4.81 -15.41 -14.98
N SER A 251 -4.02 -14.44 -14.51
CA SER A 251 -2.91 -13.87 -15.25
C SER A 251 -1.82 -14.91 -15.54
N VAL A 252 -1.40 -15.68 -14.51
CA VAL A 252 -0.36 -16.71 -14.64
C VAL A 252 -0.81 -17.88 -15.50
N GLU A 253 -2.07 -18.29 -15.45
CA GLU A 253 -2.61 -19.33 -16.34
C GLU A 253 -2.54 -18.93 -17.81
N LYS A 254 -2.62 -17.62 -18.12
CA LYS A 254 -2.44 -17.06 -19.45
C LYS A 254 -0.96 -16.98 -19.84
N THR A 255 -0.11 -16.41 -18.99
CA THR A 255 1.27 -16.06 -19.30
C THR A 255 2.29 -17.14 -18.96
N ARG A 256 1.91 -18.09 -18.09
CA ARG A 256 2.70 -19.26 -17.62
C ARG A 256 3.97 -18.94 -16.84
N ARG A 257 4.24 -17.65 -16.58
CA ARG A 257 5.43 -17.19 -15.86
C ARG A 257 5.07 -16.05 -14.93
N LEU A 258 5.75 -15.98 -13.78
CA LEU A 258 5.52 -14.95 -12.79
C LEU A 258 6.83 -14.41 -12.21
N VAL A 259 6.96 -13.10 -12.20
CA VAL A 259 7.94 -12.37 -11.37
C VAL A 259 7.17 -11.47 -10.41
N VAL A 260 7.42 -11.63 -9.10
CA VAL A 260 6.83 -10.77 -8.06
C VAL A 260 7.83 -9.69 -7.70
N VAL A 261 7.40 -8.43 -7.76
CA VAL A 261 8.26 -7.27 -7.52
C VAL A 261 7.73 -6.45 -6.33
N HIS A 262 8.57 -6.24 -5.32
CA HIS A 262 8.27 -5.38 -4.17
C HIS A 262 9.53 -4.71 -3.62
N GLU A 263 9.36 -3.60 -2.93
CA GLU A 263 10.49 -2.82 -2.39
C GLU A 263 11.09 -3.45 -1.12
N ALA A 264 10.25 -4.07 -0.30
CA ALA A 264 10.69 -4.80 0.90
C ALA A 264 11.77 -5.86 0.58
N PRO A 265 12.59 -6.27 1.55
CA PRO A 265 13.54 -7.36 1.36
C PRO A 265 12.88 -8.62 0.79
N VAL A 266 13.57 -9.30 -0.13
CA VAL A 266 13.09 -10.58 -0.70
C VAL A 266 12.94 -11.66 0.37
N PHE A 267 13.82 -11.64 1.36
CA PHE A 267 13.80 -12.61 2.45
C PHE A 267 12.57 -12.39 3.34
N LEU A 268 11.67 -13.36 3.39
CA LEU A 268 10.39 -13.32 4.13
C LEU A 268 9.47 -12.13 3.76
N GLY A 269 9.71 -11.50 2.62
CA GLY A 269 8.78 -10.49 2.09
C GLY A 269 7.49 -11.12 1.54
N SER A 270 6.49 -10.28 1.28
CA SER A 270 5.16 -10.71 0.77
C SER A 270 5.22 -11.55 -0.50
N GLY A 271 6.25 -11.31 -1.34
CA GLY A 271 6.50 -12.11 -2.55
C GLY A 271 6.77 -13.59 -2.27
N ALA A 272 7.21 -13.98 -1.07
CA ALA A 272 7.42 -15.37 -0.72
C ALA A 272 6.11 -16.15 -0.62
N GLU A 273 5.09 -15.58 0.03
CA GLU A 273 3.74 -16.16 0.10
C GLU A 273 3.08 -16.20 -1.27
N ILE A 274 3.20 -15.12 -2.05
CA ILE A 274 2.64 -15.07 -3.41
C ILE A 274 3.26 -16.18 -4.28
N ALA A 275 4.59 -16.33 -4.24
CA ALA A 275 5.30 -17.37 -4.98
C ALA A 275 4.86 -18.77 -4.57
N ALA A 276 4.75 -19.05 -3.26
CA ALA A 276 4.30 -20.34 -2.76
C ALA A 276 2.87 -20.66 -3.21
N ARG A 277 1.94 -19.74 -2.99
CA ARG A 277 0.52 -19.93 -3.33
C ARG A 277 0.27 -20.08 -4.82
N ILE A 278 0.95 -19.28 -5.64
CA ILE A 278 0.79 -19.42 -7.11
C ILE A 278 1.45 -20.70 -7.60
N THR A 279 2.57 -21.13 -7.02
CA THR A 279 3.15 -22.43 -7.36
C THR A 279 2.19 -23.57 -7.03
N GLU A 280 1.50 -23.54 -5.89
CA GLU A 280 0.48 -24.53 -5.54
C GLU A 280 -0.72 -24.52 -6.51
N ARG A 281 -1.22 -23.31 -6.85
CA ARG A 281 -2.43 -23.16 -7.67
C ARG A 281 -2.20 -23.40 -9.16
N CYS A 282 -1.02 -23.00 -9.66
CA CYS A 282 -0.68 -23.01 -11.08
C CYS A 282 0.41 -24.01 -11.45
N PHE A 283 0.69 -25.01 -10.62
CA PHE A 283 1.83 -25.93 -10.80
C PHE A 283 1.90 -26.51 -12.22
N TYR A 284 0.78 -26.93 -12.79
CA TYR A 284 0.73 -27.50 -14.14
C TYR A 284 0.67 -26.47 -15.28
N HIS A 285 0.58 -25.17 -14.95
CA HIS A 285 0.59 -24.10 -15.94
C HIS A 285 1.96 -23.41 -16.01
N LEU A 286 2.73 -23.45 -14.91
CA LEU A 286 4.03 -22.79 -14.84
C LEU A 286 5.06 -23.44 -15.76
N GLU A 287 5.73 -22.63 -16.58
CA GLU A 287 6.85 -23.02 -17.45
C GLU A 287 8.20 -22.61 -16.86
N ALA A 288 8.20 -21.84 -15.76
CA ALA A 288 9.40 -21.41 -15.04
C ALA A 288 9.13 -21.34 -13.53
N PRO A 289 10.16 -21.38 -12.68
CA PRO A 289 10.00 -21.05 -11.26
C PRO A 289 9.47 -19.62 -11.09
N VAL A 290 8.64 -19.38 -10.08
CA VAL A 290 8.25 -18.02 -9.71
C VAL A 290 9.46 -17.27 -9.15
N LEU A 291 9.86 -16.20 -9.83
CA LEU A 291 10.99 -15.37 -9.42
C LEU A 291 10.51 -14.18 -8.59
N ARG A 292 11.40 -13.64 -7.77
CA ARG A 292 11.10 -12.50 -6.90
C ARG A 292 12.22 -11.47 -7.01
N VAL A 293 11.85 -10.21 -7.18
CA VAL A 293 12.75 -9.06 -7.15
C VAL A 293 12.34 -8.14 -6.00
N GLY A 294 13.26 -7.79 -5.13
CA GLY A 294 13.01 -6.94 -3.98
C GLY A 294 14.28 -6.34 -3.40
N GLY A 295 14.17 -5.65 -2.27
CA GLY A 295 15.31 -5.17 -1.53
C GLY A 295 16.23 -6.29 -1.05
N TYR A 296 17.46 -5.96 -0.76
CA TYR A 296 18.40 -6.89 -0.16
C TYR A 296 18.07 -7.15 1.31
N HIS A 297 18.42 -8.33 1.84
CA HIS A 297 18.30 -8.63 3.26
C HIS A 297 19.44 -7.99 4.04
N ALA A 298 19.40 -6.68 4.14
CA ALA A 298 20.36 -5.82 4.82
C ALA A 298 19.64 -4.63 5.42
N PRO A 299 20.18 -3.96 6.45
CA PRO A 299 19.67 -2.67 6.90
C PRO A 299 19.58 -1.68 5.74
N TYR A 300 18.56 -0.81 5.75
CA TYR A 300 18.41 0.16 4.69
C TYR A 300 19.65 1.07 4.62
N PRO A 301 20.23 1.29 3.44
CA PRO A 301 21.52 1.98 3.31
C PRO A 301 21.37 3.51 3.42
N PRO A 302 22.48 4.24 3.65
CA PRO A 302 22.46 5.69 3.55
C PRO A 302 22.12 6.15 2.12
N ALA A 303 21.60 7.37 1.99
CA ALA A 303 21.08 7.95 0.75
C ALA A 303 21.94 7.73 -0.51
N ARG A 304 23.28 7.79 -0.38
CA ARG A 304 24.22 7.61 -1.50
C ARG A 304 24.22 6.18 -2.13
N LEU A 305 23.66 5.20 -1.42
CA LEU A 305 23.58 3.79 -1.85
C LEU A 305 22.12 3.36 -2.04
N GLU A 306 21.17 4.26 -1.92
CA GLU A 306 19.75 3.96 -1.99
C GLU A 306 19.36 3.36 -3.35
N GLU A 307 19.89 3.91 -4.44
CA GLU A 307 19.61 3.42 -5.80
C GLU A 307 20.13 2.00 -6.02
N GLU A 308 21.27 1.63 -5.41
CA GLU A 308 21.82 0.27 -5.48
C GLU A 308 20.99 -0.75 -4.69
N TYR A 309 20.29 -0.30 -3.65
CA TYR A 309 19.49 -1.14 -2.79
C TYR A 309 18.11 -1.43 -3.36
N LEU A 310 17.46 -0.39 -3.90
CA LEU A 310 16.10 -0.47 -4.42
C LEU A 310 16.03 -1.32 -5.69
N PRO A 311 14.93 -2.05 -5.92
CA PRO A 311 14.68 -2.66 -7.22
C PRO A 311 14.69 -1.59 -8.33
N ASP A 312 15.39 -1.88 -9.40
CA ASP A 312 15.51 -1.06 -10.59
C ASP A 312 15.08 -1.81 -11.86
N LEU A 313 15.14 -1.12 -13.00
CA LEU A 313 14.77 -1.65 -14.30
C LEU A 313 15.58 -2.89 -14.65
N ASP A 314 16.91 -2.83 -14.50
CA ASP A 314 17.84 -3.88 -14.91
C ASP A 314 17.64 -5.16 -14.09
N ARG A 315 17.45 -5.03 -12.79
CA ARG A 315 17.18 -6.17 -11.90
C ARG A 315 15.87 -6.89 -12.22
N VAL A 316 14.84 -6.14 -12.63
CA VAL A 316 13.56 -6.75 -13.02
C VAL A 316 13.67 -7.36 -14.41
N LEU A 317 14.34 -6.71 -15.37
CA LEU A 317 14.61 -7.28 -16.70
C LEU A 317 15.46 -8.55 -16.61
N ASP A 318 16.52 -8.60 -15.77
CA ASP A 318 17.28 -9.85 -15.50
C ASP A 318 16.37 -10.99 -15.04
N ALA A 319 15.43 -10.70 -14.13
CA ALA A 319 14.49 -11.72 -13.68
C ALA A 319 13.53 -12.16 -14.80
N VAL A 320 13.08 -11.24 -15.66
CA VAL A 320 12.29 -11.54 -16.86
C VAL A 320 13.07 -12.45 -17.81
N ASP A 321 14.33 -12.09 -18.13
CA ASP A 321 15.19 -12.86 -19.03
C ASP A 321 15.44 -14.27 -18.49
N ARG A 322 15.73 -14.38 -17.23
CA ARG A 322 15.94 -15.68 -16.56
C ARG A 322 14.67 -16.52 -16.58
N SER A 323 13.49 -15.92 -16.39
CA SER A 323 12.22 -16.65 -16.44
C SER A 323 11.88 -17.10 -17.86
N LEU A 324 12.20 -16.30 -18.88
CA LEU A 324 11.98 -16.65 -20.29
C LEU A 324 12.98 -17.68 -20.83
N ALA A 325 14.13 -17.85 -20.16
CA ALA A 325 15.17 -18.81 -20.56
C ALA A 325 14.87 -20.26 -20.17
N TYR A 326 13.86 -20.53 -19.34
CA TYR A 326 13.38 -21.87 -19.01
C TYR A 326 12.58 -22.46 -20.16
#